data_2317b94a5ff3049f6e45247391543a68
#
_entry.id   2317b94a5ff3049f6e45247391543a68
#
_cell.length_a   1.000
_cell.length_b   1.000
_cell.length_c   1.000
_cell.angle_alpha   90.00
_cell.angle_beta   90.00
_cell.angle_gamma   90.00
#
_symmetry.space_group_name_H-M   'P 1'
#
loop_
_entity.id
_entity.type
_entity.pdbx_description
1 polymer ?
#
loop_
_entity_poly.entity_id
_entity_poly.type
_entity_poly.pdbx_seq_one_letter_code
_entity_poly.pdbx_strand_id
1 'polypeptide(L)'
;MPFPLVFDHFGRATAADGLNQPGFDALLDLVKSGRAYVKISGAYRCSDKAPDYADVMPLAQALVKANPDRIVWGTDWPHPNSDAGRGKPLTEITAPFPIDDGLLFNQMAKWVPDADTRKKILVDNPVRLYGFENKAT
;
A
#
# COMPACT_ATOMS: atom_id res chain seq x y z
N MET A 1 -19.54 7.07 9.34
CA MET A 1 -18.36 7.58 10.04
C MET A 1 -17.96 8.91 9.42
N PRO A 2 -17.64 9.93 10.21
CA PRO A 2 -17.28 11.26 9.69
C PRO A 2 -15.88 11.30 9.04
N PHE A 3 -15.03 10.30 9.28
CA PHE A 3 -13.66 10.25 8.78
C PHE A 3 -13.43 9.00 7.93
N PRO A 4 -12.66 9.09 6.82
CA PRO A 4 -12.29 7.94 6.03
C PRO A 4 -11.33 7.03 6.81
N LEU A 5 -11.49 5.73 6.66
CA LEU A 5 -10.51 4.76 7.13
C LEU A 5 -9.37 4.70 6.12
N VAL A 6 -8.13 4.53 6.59
CA VAL A 6 -6.97 4.29 5.73
C VAL A 6 -6.27 3.03 6.23
N PHE A 7 -6.20 2.02 5.38
CA PHE A 7 -5.47 0.78 5.66
C PHE A 7 -4.09 0.84 5.00
N ASP A 8 -3.05 0.73 5.81
CA ASP A 8 -1.68 0.68 5.31
C ASP A 8 -1.31 -0.70 4.73
N HIS A 9 -0.32 -0.72 3.86
CA HIS A 9 0.38 -1.92 3.40
C HIS A 9 -0.58 -3.01 2.87
N PHE A 10 -1.36 -2.70 1.85
CA PHE A 10 -2.35 -3.63 1.25
C PHE A 10 -3.34 -4.22 2.27
N GLY A 11 -3.60 -3.51 3.38
CA GLY A 11 -4.39 -4.02 4.49
C GLY A 11 -3.71 -5.16 5.25
N ARG A 12 -2.40 -5.32 5.12
CA ARG A 12 -1.59 -6.42 5.67
C ARG A 12 -1.95 -7.80 5.10
N ALA A 13 -2.53 -7.83 3.90
CA ALA A 13 -2.73 -9.07 3.17
C ALA A 13 -1.39 -9.73 2.82
N THR A 14 -1.33 -11.06 2.81
CA THR A 14 -0.14 -11.85 2.50
C THR A 14 -0.21 -12.35 1.06
N ALA A 15 0.81 -12.07 0.26
CA ALA A 15 0.83 -12.48 -1.15
C ALA A 15 0.76 -14.01 -1.33
N ALA A 16 1.40 -14.76 -0.44
CA ALA A 16 1.40 -16.22 -0.46
C ALA A 16 0.00 -16.84 -0.27
N ASP A 17 -0.89 -16.17 0.48
CA ASP A 17 -2.25 -16.64 0.76
C ASP A 17 -3.25 -16.30 -0.35
N GLY A 18 -2.83 -15.48 -1.34
CA GLY A 18 -3.64 -15.11 -2.48
C GLY A 18 -4.84 -14.23 -2.14
N LEU A 19 -5.83 -14.19 -3.04
CA LEU A 19 -6.99 -13.31 -2.91
C LEU A 19 -8.08 -13.86 -1.98
N ASN A 20 -8.09 -15.17 -1.71
CA ASN A 20 -9.13 -15.83 -0.92
C ASN A 20 -8.78 -15.91 0.59
N GLN A 21 -7.79 -15.15 1.03
CA GLN A 21 -7.40 -15.12 2.43
C GLN A 21 -8.46 -14.46 3.32
N PRO A 22 -8.58 -14.83 4.60
CA PRO A 22 -9.58 -14.29 5.52
C PRO A 22 -9.50 -12.77 5.62
N GLY A 23 -10.64 -12.09 5.45
CA GLY A 23 -10.79 -10.65 5.62
C GLY A 23 -10.40 -9.81 4.40
N PHE A 24 -9.80 -10.38 3.36
CA PHE A 24 -9.45 -9.62 2.16
C PHE A 24 -10.69 -9.22 1.35
N ASP A 25 -11.69 -10.08 1.28
CA ASP A 25 -13.02 -9.80 0.70
C ASP A 25 -13.71 -8.63 1.42
N ALA A 26 -13.71 -8.63 2.75
CA ALA A 26 -14.25 -7.54 3.55
C ALA A 26 -13.53 -6.22 3.31
N LEU A 27 -12.18 -6.25 3.14
CA LEU A 27 -11.40 -5.08 2.76
C LEU A 27 -11.79 -4.57 1.38
N LEU A 28 -11.93 -5.45 0.39
CA LEU A 28 -12.39 -5.10 -0.96
C LEU A 28 -13.77 -4.44 -0.94
N ASP A 29 -14.71 -4.94 -0.13
CA ASP A 29 -16.04 -4.36 0.02
C ASP A 29 -16.01 -2.96 0.66
N LEU A 30 -15.14 -2.74 1.65
CA LEU A 30 -14.92 -1.42 2.24
C LEU A 30 -14.36 -0.42 1.23
N VAL A 31 -13.40 -0.84 0.42
CA VAL A 31 -12.80 -0.02 -0.65
C VAL A 31 -13.84 0.28 -1.73
N LYS A 32 -14.58 -0.75 -2.20
CA LYS A 32 -15.62 -0.63 -3.22
C LYS A 32 -16.73 0.32 -2.80
N SER A 33 -17.15 0.26 -1.53
CA SER A 33 -18.18 1.15 -0.99
C SER A 33 -17.71 2.61 -0.77
N GLY A 34 -16.41 2.90 -0.96
CA GLY A 34 -15.82 4.22 -0.75
C GLY A 34 -15.62 4.60 0.71
N ARG A 35 -15.85 3.68 1.67
CA ARG A 35 -15.68 3.93 3.11
C ARG A 35 -14.24 3.86 3.59
N ALA A 36 -13.36 3.24 2.80
CA ALA A 36 -11.96 3.08 3.14
C ALA A 36 -11.04 3.38 1.96
N TYR A 37 -9.87 3.91 2.29
CA TYR A 37 -8.70 3.95 1.42
C TYR A 37 -7.76 2.82 1.77
N VAL A 38 -7.00 2.34 0.78
CA VAL A 38 -5.87 1.44 1.00
C VAL A 38 -4.60 2.07 0.43
N LYS A 39 -3.55 2.06 1.23
CA LYS A 39 -2.22 2.43 0.78
C LYS A 39 -1.50 1.18 0.26
N ILE A 40 -1.23 1.13 -1.05
CA ILE A 40 -0.40 0.09 -1.66
C ILE A 40 1.07 0.45 -1.47
N SER A 41 1.58 0.21 -0.27
CA SER A 41 2.92 0.56 0.21
C SER A 41 3.56 -0.63 0.92
N GLY A 42 4.89 -0.62 1.07
CA GLY A 42 5.58 -1.62 1.86
C GLY A 42 5.31 -3.05 1.38
N ALA A 43 5.52 -3.35 0.09
CA ALA A 43 5.30 -4.67 -0.49
C ALA A 43 6.04 -5.79 0.29
N TYR A 44 7.21 -5.47 0.86
CA TYR A 44 8.01 -6.35 1.71
C TYR A 44 7.33 -6.74 3.03
N ARG A 45 6.23 -6.07 3.42
CA ARG A 45 5.40 -6.44 4.58
C ARG A 45 4.34 -7.48 4.23
N CYS A 46 4.17 -7.73 2.93
CA CYS A 46 3.14 -8.61 2.38
C CYS A 46 3.73 -9.80 1.64
N SER A 47 5.05 -9.81 1.40
CA SER A 47 5.77 -10.83 0.64
C SER A 47 7.21 -10.97 1.12
N ASP A 48 7.74 -12.20 1.03
CA ASP A 48 9.14 -12.52 1.28
C ASP A 48 9.98 -12.61 -0.01
N LYS A 49 9.40 -12.28 -1.16
CA LYS A 49 10.06 -12.44 -2.47
C LYS A 49 10.79 -11.17 -2.90
N ALA A 50 11.81 -10.79 -2.12
CA ALA A 50 12.73 -9.71 -2.49
C ALA A 50 13.44 -10.01 -3.84
N PRO A 51 13.90 -8.97 -4.57
CA PRO A 51 13.90 -7.56 -4.18
C PRO A 51 12.68 -6.78 -4.67
N ASP A 52 11.93 -7.30 -5.63
CA ASP A 52 10.87 -6.57 -6.32
C ASP A 52 9.45 -6.91 -5.83
N TYR A 53 9.32 -7.97 -5.03
CA TYR A 53 8.04 -8.41 -4.44
C TYR A 53 6.92 -8.52 -5.49
N ALA A 54 7.24 -9.06 -6.66
CA ALA A 54 6.34 -9.12 -7.81
C ALA A 54 5.04 -9.87 -7.55
N ASP A 55 5.03 -10.79 -6.59
CA ASP A 55 3.88 -11.60 -6.19
C ASP A 55 2.79 -10.83 -5.44
N VAL A 56 3.02 -9.56 -5.04
CA VAL A 56 1.95 -8.70 -4.51
C VAL A 56 1.07 -8.11 -5.61
N MET A 57 1.46 -8.24 -6.88
CA MET A 57 0.71 -7.66 -8.00
C MET A 57 -0.78 -8.07 -8.03
N PRO A 58 -1.18 -9.33 -7.80
CA PRO A 58 -2.60 -9.70 -7.74
C PRO A 58 -3.38 -8.95 -6.66
N LEU A 59 -2.77 -8.72 -5.48
CA LEU A 59 -3.39 -7.95 -4.40
C LEU A 59 -3.59 -6.49 -4.82
N ALA A 60 -2.56 -5.86 -5.40
CA ALA A 60 -2.64 -4.49 -5.90
C ALA A 60 -3.74 -4.34 -6.96
N GLN A 61 -3.78 -5.24 -7.94
CA GLN A 61 -4.76 -5.21 -9.02
C GLN A 61 -6.20 -5.42 -8.50
N ALA A 62 -6.41 -6.32 -7.54
CA ALA A 62 -7.72 -6.53 -6.93
C ALA A 62 -8.22 -5.27 -6.20
N LEU A 63 -7.35 -4.61 -5.44
CA LEU A 63 -7.67 -3.36 -4.73
C LEU A 63 -7.98 -2.21 -5.71
N VAL A 64 -7.17 -2.02 -6.74
CA VAL A 64 -7.38 -0.99 -7.77
C VAL A 64 -8.67 -1.25 -8.54
N LYS A 65 -8.95 -2.52 -8.89
CA LYS A 65 -10.20 -2.91 -9.57
C LYS A 65 -11.44 -2.66 -8.70
N ALA A 66 -11.32 -2.83 -7.39
CA ALA A 66 -12.43 -2.58 -6.46
C ALA A 66 -12.85 -1.10 -6.48
N ASN A 67 -11.90 -0.17 -6.37
CA ASN A 67 -12.16 1.27 -6.50
C ASN A 67 -10.85 2.06 -6.64
N PRO A 68 -10.47 2.47 -7.85
CA PRO A 68 -9.22 3.20 -8.09
C PRO A 68 -9.18 4.59 -7.40
N ASP A 69 -10.34 5.17 -7.07
CA ASP A 69 -10.43 6.46 -6.37
C ASP A 69 -10.18 6.34 -4.84
N ARG A 70 -9.96 5.14 -4.35
CA ARG A 70 -9.71 4.83 -2.92
C ARG A 70 -8.34 4.19 -2.69
N ILE A 71 -7.47 4.25 -3.66
CA ILE A 71 -6.10 3.74 -3.54
C ILE A 71 -5.13 4.91 -3.49
N VAL A 72 -4.15 4.82 -2.60
CA VAL A 72 -2.99 5.71 -2.53
C VAL A 72 -1.72 4.87 -2.50
N TRP A 73 -0.58 5.47 -2.80
CA TRP A 73 0.73 4.83 -2.78
C TRP A 73 1.67 5.52 -1.80
N GLY A 74 2.68 4.81 -1.32
CA GLY A 74 3.77 5.35 -0.51
C GLY A 74 4.94 4.38 -0.46
N THR A 75 6.12 4.90 -0.15
CA THR A 75 7.36 4.11 -0.03
C THR A 75 7.39 3.25 1.22
N ASP A 76 6.76 3.70 2.30
CA ASP A 76 6.92 3.20 3.66
C ASP A 76 8.32 3.53 4.24
N TRP A 77 8.98 4.56 3.70
CA TRP A 77 10.23 5.07 4.29
C TRP A 77 10.00 5.51 5.75
N PRO A 78 10.90 5.22 6.69
CA PRO A 78 12.25 4.68 6.57
C PRO A 78 12.37 3.14 6.67
N HIS A 79 11.35 2.39 6.34
CA HIS A 79 11.31 0.91 6.30
C HIS A 79 11.63 0.25 7.64
N PRO A 80 10.93 0.64 8.74
CA PRO A 80 11.26 0.15 10.07
C PRO A 80 11.03 -1.36 10.17
N ASN A 81 12.01 -2.06 10.70
CA ASN A 81 11.94 -3.48 10.97
C ASN A 81 11.60 -3.73 12.44
N SER A 82 10.36 -3.40 12.81
CA SER A 82 9.87 -3.55 14.17
C SER A 82 9.87 -5.01 14.67
N ASP A 83 9.74 -5.97 13.74
CA ASP A 83 9.73 -7.40 14.11
C ASP A 83 11.12 -7.90 14.49
N ALA A 84 12.19 -7.32 13.92
CA ALA A 84 13.56 -7.63 14.33
C ALA A 84 13.87 -7.20 15.78
N GLY A 85 13.12 -6.27 16.32
CA GLY A 85 13.21 -5.82 17.71
C GLY A 85 12.33 -6.60 18.69
N ARG A 86 11.47 -7.51 18.21
CA ARG A 86 10.54 -8.24 19.07
C ARG A 86 11.28 -9.12 20.09
N GLY A 87 11.00 -8.93 21.36
CA GLY A 87 11.68 -9.62 22.45
C GLY A 87 13.05 -9.05 22.85
N LYS A 88 13.48 -7.95 22.24
CA LYS A 88 14.70 -7.23 22.57
C LYS A 88 14.43 -6.05 23.49
N PRO A 89 15.44 -5.55 24.25
CA PRO A 89 15.30 -4.32 25.01
C PRO A 89 14.93 -3.13 24.11
N LEU A 90 14.08 -2.22 24.60
CA LEU A 90 13.66 -1.02 23.85
C LEU A 90 14.83 -0.08 23.47
N THR A 91 15.98 -0.24 24.12
CA THR A 91 17.21 0.50 23.83
C THR A 91 18.04 -0.10 22.69
N GLU A 92 17.67 -1.29 22.21
CA GLU A 92 18.40 -1.93 21.12
C GLU A 92 17.96 -1.34 19.75
N ILE A 93 18.95 -0.85 19.01
CA ILE A 93 18.73 -0.32 17.67
C ILE A 93 18.59 -1.49 16.68
N THR A 94 17.47 -1.53 15.96
CA THR A 94 17.25 -2.46 14.85
C THR A 94 17.50 -1.78 13.52
N ALA A 95 18.22 -2.44 12.61
CA ALA A 95 18.41 -1.93 11.26
C ALA A 95 17.08 -1.94 10.50
N PRO A 96 16.78 -0.91 9.68
CA PRO A 96 15.63 -0.92 8.80
C PRO A 96 15.77 -2.02 7.73
N PHE A 97 14.66 -2.35 7.05
CA PHE A 97 14.72 -3.20 5.88
C PHE A 97 15.57 -2.53 4.77
N PRO A 98 16.44 -3.28 4.08
CA PRO A 98 17.23 -2.77 2.96
C PRO A 98 16.38 -2.69 1.69
N ILE A 99 15.53 -1.69 1.58
CA ILE A 99 14.56 -1.51 0.50
C ILE A 99 15.07 -0.49 -0.51
N ASP A 100 14.89 -0.81 -1.79
CA ASP A 100 15.09 0.11 -2.90
C ASP A 100 13.73 0.69 -3.31
N ASP A 101 13.49 1.95 -2.93
CA ASP A 101 12.24 2.65 -3.23
C ASP A 101 12.02 2.87 -4.71
N GLY A 102 13.09 3.04 -5.49
CA GLY A 102 13.01 3.17 -6.95
C GLY A 102 12.51 1.88 -7.59
N LEU A 103 13.02 0.73 -7.13
CA LEU A 103 12.57 -0.57 -7.60
C LEU A 103 11.08 -0.81 -7.27
N LEU A 104 10.66 -0.48 -6.04
CA LEU A 104 9.26 -0.60 -5.63
C LEU A 104 8.35 0.36 -6.41
N PHE A 105 8.79 1.60 -6.65
CA PHE A 105 8.04 2.54 -7.46
C PHE A 105 7.84 2.04 -8.90
N ASN A 106 8.86 1.41 -9.49
CA ASN A 106 8.78 0.85 -10.83
C ASN A 106 7.72 -0.26 -10.96
N GLN A 107 7.35 -0.94 -9.86
CA GLN A 107 6.26 -1.92 -9.87
C GLN A 107 4.89 -1.27 -10.15
N MET A 108 4.72 0.03 -9.89
CA MET A 108 3.46 0.73 -10.15
C MET A 108 3.01 0.63 -11.61
N ALA A 109 3.94 0.63 -12.55
CA ALA A 109 3.61 0.46 -13.97
C ALA A 109 3.05 -0.93 -14.30
N LYS A 110 3.44 -1.95 -13.54
CA LYS A 110 2.94 -3.33 -13.67
C LYS A 110 1.62 -3.52 -12.95
N TRP A 111 1.50 -2.96 -11.73
CA TRP A 111 0.28 -3.07 -10.93
C TRP A 111 -0.88 -2.29 -11.55
N VAL A 112 -0.58 -1.14 -12.13
CA VAL A 112 -1.54 -0.19 -12.70
C VAL A 112 -1.05 0.25 -14.09
N PRO A 113 -1.28 -0.55 -15.14
CA PRO A 113 -0.80 -0.23 -16.49
C PRO A 113 -1.40 1.05 -17.08
N ASP A 114 -2.63 1.41 -16.67
CA ASP A 114 -3.29 2.63 -17.14
C ASP A 114 -2.69 3.88 -16.50
N ALA A 115 -2.23 4.83 -17.32
CA ALA A 115 -1.53 6.03 -16.88
C ALA A 115 -2.46 6.98 -16.09
N ASP A 116 -3.72 7.10 -16.49
CA ASP A 116 -4.69 7.97 -15.82
C ASP A 116 -5.03 7.44 -14.42
N THR A 117 -5.17 6.13 -14.28
CA THR A 117 -5.37 5.48 -12.99
C THR A 117 -4.12 5.63 -12.09
N ARG A 118 -2.89 5.51 -12.65
CA ARG A 118 -1.68 5.79 -11.87
C ARG A 118 -1.63 7.24 -11.37
N LYS A 119 -2.00 8.20 -12.23
CA LYS A 119 -2.10 9.62 -11.83
C LYS A 119 -3.09 9.81 -10.69
N LYS A 120 -4.25 9.16 -10.73
CA LYS A 120 -5.21 9.20 -9.62
C LYS A 120 -4.57 8.72 -8.31
N ILE A 121 -3.91 7.57 -8.34
CA ILE A 121 -3.31 6.95 -7.15
C ILE A 121 -2.17 7.78 -6.58
N LEU A 122 -1.34 8.37 -7.44
CA LEU A 122 -0.15 9.10 -7.04
C LEU A 122 -0.39 10.58 -6.73
N VAL A 123 -1.44 11.17 -7.29
CA VAL A 123 -1.69 12.62 -7.22
C VAL A 123 -3.11 12.93 -6.72
N ASP A 124 -4.14 12.55 -7.47
CA ASP A 124 -5.49 13.07 -7.25
C ASP A 124 -6.10 12.55 -5.92
N ASN A 125 -5.89 11.26 -5.62
CA ASN A 125 -6.39 10.65 -4.39
C ASN A 125 -5.66 11.17 -3.14
N PRO A 126 -4.30 11.28 -3.11
CA PRO A 126 -3.60 11.92 -2.00
C PRO A 126 -4.05 13.38 -1.77
N VAL A 127 -4.21 14.16 -2.85
CA VAL A 127 -4.72 15.54 -2.75
C VAL A 127 -6.08 15.56 -2.04
N ARG A 128 -6.99 14.70 -2.45
CA ARG A 128 -8.35 14.61 -1.87
C ARG A 128 -8.32 14.10 -0.43
N LEU A 129 -7.54 13.05 -0.16
CA LEU A 129 -7.50 12.41 1.15
C LEU A 129 -6.87 13.28 2.22
N TYR A 130 -5.75 13.95 1.87
CA TYR A 130 -4.94 14.73 2.82
C TYR A 130 -5.19 16.24 2.76
N GLY A 131 -6.08 16.69 1.87
CA GLY A 131 -6.43 18.10 1.77
C GLY A 131 -5.30 18.98 1.24
N PHE A 132 -4.44 18.47 0.36
CA PHE A 132 -3.45 19.29 -0.32
C PHE A 132 -4.17 20.20 -1.31
N GLU A 133 -4.45 21.43 -0.89
CA GLU A 133 -5.01 22.42 -1.79
C GLU A 133 -4.01 22.75 -2.89
N ASN A 134 -4.42 22.62 -4.15
CA ASN A 134 -3.73 23.27 -5.26
C ASN A 134 -3.91 24.78 -5.07
N LYS A 135 -3.04 25.42 -4.30
CA LYS A 135 -2.88 26.87 -4.39
C LYS A 135 -2.24 27.12 -5.74
N ALA A 136 -3.08 27.29 -6.76
CA ALA A 136 -2.66 27.92 -8.01
C ALA A 136 -2.14 29.30 -7.63
N THR A 137 -0.84 29.49 -7.69
CA THR A 137 -0.18 30.82 -7.66
C THR A 137 -0.35 31.46 -9.02
#